data_376f86d583853e8bf8f5f8e721d15a5e
#
_entry.id   376f86d583853e8bf8f5f8e721d15a5e
#
_cell.length_a   1.000
_cell.length_b   1.000
_cell.length_c   1.000
_cell.angle_alpha   90.00
_cell.angle_beta   90.00
_cell.angle_gamma   90.00
#
_symmetry.space_group_name_H-M   'P 1'
#
loop_
_entity.id
_entity.type
_entity.pdbx_description
1 polymer ?
#
loop_
_entity_poly.entity_id
_entity_poly.type
_entity_poly.pdbx_seq_one_letter_code
_entity_poly.pdbx_strand_id
1 'polypeptide(L)'
;MSVQQQLLDPLNVHGVGSHNDRLSRVRELLSLVGLPQSALNVLPRQISGGQRQRVAIARALVLEPDVIIADEPTSALDVSVRAQVLNLLLDLKREMGLGLVFISHDINTVRYVSDRICVMLGGEIVEENTTEEIFGNPQHEYTRELLSAVPSLLGE
;
A
#
# COMPACT_ATOMS: atom_id res chain seq x y z
N MET A 1 -13.48 16.72 -7.46
CA MET A 1 -12.44 17.23 -6.53
C MET A 1 -11.07 17.06 -7.18
N SER A 2 -10.21 18.11 -7.12
CA SER A 2 -8.81 18.01 -7.53
C SER A 2 -8.01 17.14 -6.54
N VAL A 3 -6.78 16.74 -6.91
CA VAL A 3 -5.87 16.03 -6.00
C VAL A 3 -5.65 16.80 -4.70
N GLN A 4 -5.42 18.12 -4.80
CA GLN A 4 -5.27 18.98 -3.62
C GLN A 4 -6.49 18.94 -2.69
N GLN A 5 -7.69 19.03 -3.25
CA GLN A 5 -8.91 18.96 -2.45
C GLN A 5 -9.06 17.61 -1.73
N GLN A 6 -8.70 16.50 -2.40
CA GLN A 6 -8.77 15.16 -1.78
C GLN A 6 -7.77 14.99 -0.63
N LEU A 7 -6.59 15.60 -0.70
CA LEU A 7 -5.60 15.57 0.36
C LEU A 7 -5.93 16.54 1.51
N LEU A 8 -6.56 17.68 1.21
CA LEU A 8 -7.00 18.64 2.23
C LEU A 8 -8.23 18.17 3.01
N ASP A 9 -9.09 17.38 2.39
CA ASP A 9 -10.37 16.99 2.96
C ASP A 9 -10.25 16.30 4.33
N PRO A 10 -9.40 15.28 4.55
CA PRO A 10 -9.22 14.69 5.87
C PRO A 10 -8.72 15.70 6.91
N LEU A 11 -7.77 16.57 6.55
CA LEU A 11 -7.26 17.61 7.46
C LEU A 11 -8.34 18.61 7.86
N ASN A 12 -9.24 18.95 6.91
CA ASN A 12 -10.37 19.85 7.18
C ASN A 12 -11.40 19.20 8.11
N VAL A 13 -11.76 17.93 7.85
CA VAL A 13 -12.75 17.18 8.64
C VAL A 13 -12.26 17.02 10.09
N HIS A 14 -10.97 16.70 10.28
CA HIS A 14 -10.38 16.51 11.59
C HIS A 14 -9.88 17.80 12.28
N GLY A 15 -9.98 18.95 11.61
CA GLY A 15 -9.59 20.24 12.18
C GLY A 15 -8.08 20.37 12.46
N VAL A 16 -7.23 19.61 11.75
CA VAL A 16 -5.78 19.56 11.99
C VAL A 16 -5.09 20.77 11.34
N GLY A 17 -4.38 21.58 12.13
CA GLY A 17 -3.54 22.69 11.66
C GLY A 17 -4.30 23.89 11.09
N SER A 18 -3.59 24.97 10.83
CA SER A 18 -4.11 26.13 10.09
C SER A 18 -4.21 25.83 8.58
N HIS A 19 -4.86 26.73 7.83
CA HIS A 19 -4.94 26.60 6.38
C HIS A 19 -3.55 26.50 5.71
N ASN A 20 -2.59 27.29 6.16
CA ASN A 20 -1.23 27.28 5.62
C ASN A 20 -0.49 25.98 5.97
N ASP A 21 -0.64 25.47 7.22
CA ASP A 21 -0.04 24.22 7.64
C ASP A 21 -0.56 23.06 6.78
N ARG A 22 -1.87 23.01 6.52
CA ARG A 22 -2.50 21.99 5.66
C ARG A 22 -1.94 22.03 4.23
N LEU A 23 -1.78 23.23 3.65
CA LEU A 23 -1.20 23.36 2.31
C LEU A 23 0.26 22.92 2.28
N SER A 24 1.05 23.24 3.30
CA SER A 24 2.43 22.78 3.42
C SER A 24 2.49 21.25 3.51
N ARG A 25 1.69 20.67 4.39
CA ARG A 25 1.59 19.20 4.57
C ARG A 25 1.23 18.49 3.27
N VAL A 26 0.26 18.98 2.54
CA VAL A 26 -0.15 18.38 1.26
C VAL A 26 0.98 18.42 0.23
N ARG A 27 1.77 19.52 0.17
CA ARG A 27 2.93 19.62 -0.73
C ARG A 27 4.05 18.66 -0.35
N GLU A 28 4.33 18.51 0.94
CA GLU A 28 5.32 17.56 1.46
C GLU A 28 4.93 16.12 1.11
N LEU A 29 3.66 15.76 1.33
CA LEU A 29 3.16 14.43 1.01
C LEU A 29 3.24 14.12 -0.49
N LEU A 30 2.95 15.10 -1.36
CA LEU A 30 3.11 14.89 -2.80
C LEU A 30 4.55 14.54 -3.16
N SER A 31 5.50 15.29 -2.58
CA SER A 31 6.93 15.03 -2.79
C SER A 31 7.33 13.66 -2.24
N LEU A 32 6.83 13.31 -1.04
CA LEU A 32 7.09 12.03 -0.38
C LEU A 32 6.64 10.82 -1.23
N VAL A 33 5.48 10.93 -1.90
CA VAL A 33 5.01 9.86 -2.79
C VAL A 33 5.55 9.98 -4.23
N GLY A 34 6.51 10.87 -4.48
CA GLY A 34 7.18 11.02 -5.77
C GLY A 34 6.30 11.61 -6.86
N LEU A 35 5.36 12.50 -6.52
CA LEU A 35 4.51 13.22 -7.47
C LEU A 35 4.95 14.70 -7.62
N PRO A 36 4.90 15.26 -8.83
CA PRO A 36 5.20 16.67 -9.04
C PRO A 36 4.12 17.56 -8.43
N GLN A 37 4.51 18.77 -7.98
CA GLN A 37 3.58 19.74 -7.39
C GLN A 37 2.44 20.16 -8.35
N SER A 38 2.66 20.09 -9.65
CA SER A 38 1.64 20.34 -10.67
C SER A 38 0.45 19.37 -10.59
N ALA A 39 0.66 18.16 -10.00
CA ALA A 39 -0.41 17.20 -9.80
C ALA A 39 -1.50 17.65 -8.83
N LEU A 40 -1.26 18.66 -7.99
CA LEU A 40 -2.26 19.21 -7.07
C LEU A 40 -3.50 19.76 -7.79
N ASN A 41 -3.29 20.36 -8.96
CA ASN A 41 -4.35 21.10 -9.66
C ASN A 41 -5.16 20.24 -10.64
N VAL A 42 -4.78 18.97 -10.83
CA VAL A 42 -5.45 18.09 -11.78
C VAL A 42 -6.55 17.24 -11.12
N LEU A 43 -7.44 16.74 -11.94
CA LEU A 43 -8.45 15.78 -11.50
C LEU A 43 -7.89 14.34 -11.56
N PRO A 44 -8.31 13.41 -10.68
CA PRO A 44 -7.82 12.03 -10.69
C PRO A 44 -7.96 11.31 -12.04
N ARG A 45 -8.95 11.66 -12.84
CA ARG A 45 -9.14 11.10 -14.19
C ARG A 45 -8.07 11.53 -15.20
N GLN A 46 -7.28 12.56 -14.89
CA GLN A 46 -6.25 13.14 -15.76
C GLN A 46 -4.84 12.58 -15.46
N ILE A 47 -4.72 11.71 -14.47
CA ILE A 47 -3.45 11.09 -14.06
C ILE A 47 -3.49 9.58 -14.27
N SER A 48 -2.29 8.96 -14.39
CA SER A 48 -2.16 7.51 -14.60
C SER A 48 -2.65 6.69 -13.40
N GLY A 49 -2.85 5.38 -13.59
CA GLY A 49 -3.22 4.45 -12.51
C GLY A 49 -2.24 4.48 -11.34
N GLY A 50 -0.94 4.41 -11.63
CA GLY A 50 0.10 4.50 -10.61
C GLY A 50 0.14 5.85 -9.89
N GLN A 51 -0.10 6.95 -10.60
CA GLN A 51 -0.22 8.27 -9.97
C GLN A 51 -1.45 8.36 -9.06
N ARG A 52 -2.60 7.79 -9.48
CA ARG A 52 -3.79 7.70 -8.61
C ARG A 52 -3.50 6.91 -7.34
N GLN A 53 -2.78 5.78 -7.45
CA GLN A 53 -2.40 4.99 -6.30
C GLN A 53 -1.49 5.76 -5.34
N ARG A 54 -0.52 6.51 -5.86
CA ARG A 54 0.35 7.38 -5.04
C ARG A 54 -0.44 8.49 -4.33
N VAL A 55 -1.47 9.05 -4.97
CA VAL A 55 -2.39 10.00 -4.33
C VAL A 55 -3.20 9.33 -3.21
N ALA A 56 -3.67 8.10 -3.41
CA ALA A 56 -4.37 7.33 -2.38
C ALA A 56 -3.48 7.06 -1.16
N ILE A 57 -2.20 6.69 -1.39
CA ILE A 57 -1.20 6.53 -0.32
C ILE A 57 -0.97 7.86 0.40
N ALA A 58 -0.75 8.97 -0.32
CA ALA A 58 -0.59 10.29 0.29
C ALA A 58 -1.81 10.69 1.15
N ARG A 59 -3.02 10.37 0.68
CA ARG A 59 -4.25 10.62 1.44
C ARG A 59 -4.33 9.80 2.72
N ALA A 60 -3.88 8.54 2.70
CA ALA A 60 -3.82 7.70 3.90
C ALA A 60 -2.81 8.24 4.92
N LEU A 61 -1.70 8.83 4.46
CA LEU A 61 -0.63 9.38 5.29
C LEU A 61 -0.92 10.78 5.87
N VAL A 62 -1.94 11.48 5.36
CA VAL A 62 -2.12 12.92 5.64
C VAL A 62 -2.36 13.23 7.12
N LEU A 63 -2.97 12.29 7.85
CA LEU A 63 -3.25 12.38 9.29
C LEU A 63 -2.18 11.72 10.17
N GLU A 64 -1.02 11.36 9.61
CA GLU A 64 0.10 10.72 10.32
C GLU A 64 -0.32 9.47 11.11
N PRO A 65 -0.92 8.46 10.45
CA PRO A 65 -1.35 7.26 11.13
C PRO A 65 -0.17 6.40 11.58
N ASP A 66 -0.37 5.61 12.64
CA ASP A 66 0.59 4.59 13.06
C ASP A 66 0.53 3.33 12.19
N VAL A 67 -0.63 3.07 11.57
CA VAL A 67 -0.90 1.87 10.76
C VAL A 67 -1.64 2.23 9.48
N ILE A 68 -1.22 1.65 8.35
CA ILE A 68 -1.92 1.72 7.07
C ILE A 68 -2.46 0.34 6.71
N ILE A 69 -3.72 0.28 6.28
CA ILE A 69 -4.32 -0.91 5.68
C ILE A 69 -4.35 -0.69 4.17
N ALA A 70 -3.62 -1.52 3.43
CA ALA A 70 -3.54 -1.53 1.98
C ALA A 70 -4.29 -2.74 1.43
N ASP A 71 -5.52 -2.53 0.99
CA ASP A 71 -6.38 -3.57 0.42
C ASP A 71 -6.23 -3.56 -1.11
N GLU A 72 -5.67 -4.64 -1.65
CA GLU A 72 -5.39 -4.83 -3.08
C GLU A 72 -4.73 -3.60 -3.76
N PRO A 73 -3.68 -2.99 -3.16
CA PRO A 73 -3.21 -1.66 -3.59
C PRO A 73 -2.55 -1.66 -4.98
N THR A 74 -2.29 -2.81 -5.56
CA THR A 74 -1.58 -2.95 -6.84
C THR A 74 -2.30 -3.81 -7.88
N SER A 75 -3.51 -4.31 -7.59
CA SER A 75 -4.25 -5.24 -8.45
C SER A 75 -4.57 -4.70 -9.84
N ALA A 76 -4.84 -3.39 -9.95
CA ALA A 76 -5.19 -2.72 -11.20
C ALA A 76 -3.98 -2.08 -11.93
N LEU A 77 -2.75 -2.38 -11.52
CA LEU A 77 -1.52 -1.78 -12.06
C LEU A 77 -0.76 -2.79 -12.94
N ASP A 78 -0.10 -2.27 -13.98
CA ASP A 78 0.86 -3.05 -14.74
C ASP A 78 2.09 -3.42 -13.89
N VAL A 79 2.86 -4.42 -14.34
CA VAL A 79 3.96 -5.03 -13.57
C VAL A 79 5.02 -4.00 -13.14
N SER A 80 5.38 -3.07 -14.02
CA SER A 80 6.44 -2.11 -13.76
C SER A 80 6.01 -1.04 -12.75
N VAL A 81 4.77 -0.58 -12.85
CA VAL A 81 4.17 0.41 -11.92
C VAL A 81 3.87 -0.23 -10.57
N ARG A 82 3.45 -1.52 -10.57
CA ARG A 82 3.26 -2.31 -9.34
C ARG A 82 4.52 -2.31 -8.48
N ALA A 83 5.67 -2.67 -9.06
CA ALA A 83 6.95 -2.69 -8.35
C ALA A 83 7.30 -1.32 -7.74
N GLN A 84 7.06 -0.23 -8.46
CA GLN A 84 7.31 1.13 -7.95
C GLN A 84 6.41 1.49 -6.76
N VAL A 85 5.13 1.08 -6.78
CA VAL A 85 4.20 1.35 -5.68
C VAL A 85 4.53 0.50 -4.45
N LEU A 86 4.94 -0.77 -4.65
CA LEU A 86 5.38 -1.64 -3.55
C LEU A 86 6.63 -1.09 -2.88
N ASN A 87 7.64 -0.69 -3.64
CA ASN A 87 8.85 -0.09 -3.10
C ASN A 87 8.54 1.19 -2.32
N LEU A 88 7.67 2.06 -2.85
CA LEU A 88 7.21 3.24 -2.13
C LEU A 88 6.59 2.89 -0.77
N LEU A 89 5.70 1.89 -0.71
CA LEU A 89 5.09 1.46 0.56
C LEU A 89 6.12 0.93 1.56
N LEU A 90 7.12 0.17 1.10
CA LEU A 90 8.21 -0.34 1.94
C LEU A 90 9.12 0.77 2.44
N ASP A 91 9.45 1.74 1.59
CA ASP A 91 10.25 2.91 1.98
C ASP A 91 9.50 3.75 3.04
N LEU A 92 8.22 4.02 2.84
CA LEU A 92 7.37 4.73 3.80
C LEU A 92 7.26 3.97 5.13
N LYS A 93 7.06 2.64 5.09
CA LYS A 93 7.05 1.79 6.29
C LYS A 93 8.34 1.98 7.10
N ARG A 94 9.49 1.93 6.43
CA ARG A 94 10.81 2.04 7.06
C ARG A 94 11.09 3.46 7.57
N GLU A 95 10.85 4.48 6.76
CA GLU A 95 11.22 5.87 7.06
C GLU A 95 10.32 6.50 8.11
N MET A 96 9.04 6.14 8.12
CA MET A 96 8.04 6.68 9.04
C MET A 96 7.75 5.76 10.24
N GLY A 97 8.32 4.54 10.27
CA GLY A 97 8.05 3.57 11.34
C GLY A 97 6.61 3.04 11.32
N LEU A 98 5.96 3.00 10.16
CA LEU A 98 4.55 2.63 10.01
C LEU A 98 4.32 1.12 10.14
N GLY A 99 3.24 0.73 10.82
CA GLY A 99 2.64 -0.57 10.64
C GLY A 99 1.95 -0.67 9.27
N LEU A 100 2.15 -1.79 8.57
CA LEU A 100 1.51 -2.04 7.26
C LEU A 100 0.75 -3.35 7.30
N VAL A 101 -0.58 -3.29 7.17
CA VAL A 101 -1.43 -4.44 6.88
C VAL A 101 -1.66 -4.48 5.38
N PHE A 102 -1.09 -5.47 4.71
CA PHE A 102 -1.15 -5.61 3.26
C PHE A 102 -2.05 -6.78 2.87
N ILE A 103 -3.13 -6.53 2.15
CA ILE A 103 -4.08 -7.55 1.69
C ILE A 103 -3.90 -7.73 0.19
N SER A 104 -3.66 -8.96 -0.24
CA SER A 104 -3.56 -9.31 -1.65
C SER A 104 -3.80 -10.80 -1.88
N HIS A 105 -4.27 -11.15 -3.09
CA HIS A 105 -4.31 -12.52 -3.59
C HIS A 105 -3.03 -12.93 -4.33
N ASP A 106 -2.11 -11.98 -4.58
CA ASP A 106 -0.81 -12.25 -5.22
C ASP A 106 0.22 -12.66 -4.16
N ILE A 107 0.41 -13.96 -4.02
CA ILE A 107 1.31 -14.57 -3.04
C ILE A 107 2.75 -14.07 -3.18
N ASN A 108 3.24 -13.85 -4.42
CA ASN A 108 4.60 -13.35 -4.65
C ASN A 108 4.76 -11.94 -4.10
N THR A 109 3.75 -11.09 -4.30
CA THR A 109 3.71 -9.74 -3.72
C THR A 109 3.68 -9.80 -2.20
N VAL A 110 2.83 -10.66 -1.61
CA VAL A 110 2.77 -10.83 -0.14
C VAL A 110 4.12 -11.28 0.42
N ARG A 111 4.78 -12.25 -0.22
CA ARG A 111 6.13 -12.71 0.16
C ARG A 111 7.15 -11.58 0.18
N TYR A 112 7.05 -10.67 -0.80
CA TYR A 112 8.00 -9.57 -0.95
C TYR A 112 7.85 -8.47 0.11
N VAL A 113 6.61 -8.19 0.55
CA VAL A 113 6.33 -7.01 1.41
C VAL A 113 6.16 -7.34 2.89
N SER A 114 5.89 -8.61 3.24
CA SER A 114 5.42 -8.99 4.57
C SER A 114 6.50 -9.67 5.41
N ASP A 115 6.56 -9.33 6.69
CA ASP A 115 7.37 -10.01 7.71
C ASP A 115 6.61 -11.22 8.28
N ARG A 116 5.28 -11.08 8.42
CA ARG A 116 4.33 -12.11 8.90
C ARG A 116 3.15 -12.19 7.95
N ILE A 117 2.57 -13.38 7.84
CA ILE A 117 1.44 -13.65 6.95
C ILE A 117 0.33 -14.33 7.75
N CYS A 118 -0.90 -13.85 7.53
CA CYS A 118 -2.14 -14.51 7.94
C CYS A 118 -2.85 -15.05 6.70
N VAL A 119 -3.07 -16.35 6.64
CA VAL A 119 -3.85 -16.99 5.57
C VAL A 119 -5.30 -17.06 6.00
N MET A 120 -6.21 -16.56 5.15
CA MET A 120 -7.64 -16.54 5.43
C MET A 120 -8.40 -17.47 4.50
N LEU A 121 -9.38 -18.20 5.05
CA LEU A 121 -10.31 -19.03 4.30
C LEU A 121 -11.70 -18.93 4.92
N GLY A 122 -12.72 -18.61 4.11
CA GLY A 122 -14.10 -18.54 4.59
C GLY A 122 -14.37 -17.46 5.66
N GLY A 123 -13.49 -16.44 5.77
CA GLY A 123 -13.60 -15.39 6.78
C GLY A 123 -12.84 -15.68 8.09
N GLU A 124 -12.17 -16.82 8.18
CA GLU A 124 -11.38 -17.23 9.35
C GLU A 124 -9.88 -17.23 9.02
N ILE A 125 -9.02 -16.90 10.00
CA ILE A 125 -7.58 -17.09 9.88
C ILE A 125 -7.28 -18.56 10.13
N VAL A 126 -6.81 -19.27 9.09
CA VAL A 126 -6.52 -20.70 9.15
C VAL A 126 -5.05 -20.99 9.45
N GLU A 127 -4.17 -20.04 9.14
CA GLU A 127 -2.75 -20.12 9.47
C GLU A 127 -2.14 -18.73 9.64
N GLU A 128 -1.25 -18.58 10.62
CA GLU A 128 -0.49 -17.34 10.84
C GLU A 128 0.94 -17.70 11.27
N ASN A 129 1.93 -17.13 10.55
CA ASN A 129 3.34 -17.32 10.91
C ASN A 129 4.23 -16.23 10.24
N THR A 130 5.54 -16.33 10.47
CA THR A 130 6.53 -15.55 9.69
C THR A 130 6.45 -15.93 8.21
N THR A 131 6.86 -15.01 7.34
CA THR A 131 6.91 -15.27 5.90
C THR A 131 7.74 -16.50 5.57
N GLU A 132 8.88 -16.68 6.23
CA GLU A 132 9.76 -17.84 6.04
C GLU A 132 9.07 -19.16 6.36
N GLU A 133 8.34 -19.24 7.48
CA GLU A 133 7.63 -20.46 7.90
C GLU A 133 6.44 -20.78 7.00
N ILE A 134 5.65 -19.75 6.60
CA ILE A 134 4.52 -19.97 5.68
C ILE A 134 5.00 -20.55 4.35
N PHE A 135 6.12 -20.07 3.81
CA PHE A 135 6.65 -20.55 2.53
C PHE A 135 7.50 -21.82 2.65
N GLY A 136 8.19 -22.03 3.77
CA GLY A 136 9.10 -23.17 3.98
C GLY A 136 8.44 -24.40 4.57
N ASN A 137 7.45 -24.22 5.44
CA ASN A 137 6.83 -25.29 6.22
C ASN A 137 5.34 -25.03 6.51
N PRO A 138 4.49 -24.86 5.49
CA PRO A 138 3.07 -24.57 5.65
C PRO A 138 2.35 -25.72 6.38
N GLN A 139 1.61 -25.40 7.43
CA GLN A 139 0.95 -26.40 8.28
C GLN A 139 -0.49 -26.67 7.83
N HIS A 140 -1.21 -25.69 7.31
CA HIS A 140 -2.58 -25.85 6.87
C HIS A 140 -2.67 -26.35 5.43
N GLU A 141 -3.62 -27.24 5.14
CA GLU A 141 -3.82 -27.84 3.81
C GLU A 141 -4.05 -26.76 2.74
N TYR A 142 -4.94 -25.80 3.03
CA TYR A 142 -5.25 -24.70 2.13
C TYR A 142 -4.03 -23.82 1.83
N THR A 143 -3.15 -23.59 2.81
CA THR A 143 -1.89 -22.85 2.59
C THR A 143 -0.99 -23.60 1.61
N ARG A 144 -0.88 -24.92 1.73
CA ARG A 144 -0.12 -25.77 0.79
C ARG A 144 -0.70 -25.69 -0.62
N GLU A 145 -2.03 -25.75 -0.74
CA GLU A 145 -2.71 -25.61 -2.04
C GLU A 145 -2.43 -24.26 -2.68
N LEU A 146 -2.57 -23.15 -1.91
CA LEU A 146 -2.27 -21.80 -2.40
C LEU A 146 -0.84 -21.67 -2.90
N LEU A 147 0.13 -22.19 -2.15
CA LEU A 147 1.54 -22.11 -2.53
C LEU A 147 1.87 -22.98 -3.73
N SER A 148 1.25 -24.16 -3.87
CA SER A 148 1.45 -25.05 -5.00
C SER A 148 0.90 -24.49 -6.32
N ALA A 149 -0.10 -23.62 -6.26
CA ALA A 149 -0.67 -22.95 -7.43
C ALA A 149 0.21 -21.81 -7.99
N VAL A 150 1.24 -21.39 -7.25
CA VAL A 150 2.19 -20.36 -7.69
C VAL A 150 3.26 -21.01 -8.56
N PRO A 151 3.45 -20.60 -9.83
CA PRO A 151 4.56 -21.07 -10.62
C PRO A 151 5.87 -20.76 -9.91
N SER A 152 6.71 -21.77 -9.68
CA SER A 152 8.05 -21.57 -9.10
C SER A 152 8.86 -20.67 -10.02
N LEU A 153 9.08 -19.41 -9.60
CA LEU A 153 9.99 -18.49 -10.26
C LEU A 153 11.47 -18.83 -10.03
N LEU A 154 11.75 -19.93 -9.33
CA LEU A 154 13.07 -20.50 -9.16
C LEU A 154 13.14 -21.70 -10.11
N GLY A 155 13.50 -21.41 -11.37
CA GLY A 155 14.14 -22.41 -12.21
C GLY A 155 15.41 -22.86 -11.50
N GLU A 156 15.57 -24.19 -11.37
CA GLU A 156 16.78 -24.87 -10.95
C GLU A 156 18.03 -24.34 -11.68
#